data_fcfbcfec0fcdfbdd47c9bb4b12c91dd0
#
_entry.id   fcfbcfec0fcdfbdd47c9bb4b12c91dd0
#
_cell.length_a   1.000
_cell.length_b   1.000
_cell.length_c   1.000
_cell.angle_alpha   90.00
_cell.angle_beta   90.00
_cell.angle_gamma   90.00
#
_symmetry.space_group_name_H-M   'P 1'
#
loop_
_entity.id
_entity.type
_entity.pdbx_description
1 polymer ?
#
loop_
_entity_poly.entity_id
_entity_poly.type
_entity_poly.pdbx_seq_one_letter_code
_entity_poly.pdbx_strand_id
1 'polypeptide(L)'
;QLNNSHDIPRLKMYLNANEQCLKEFNNEAEKYIFDLVDSLRKESEVYYMPTVSFSGGKDSTVVSRIVRDALQSESIIHYFGDTTLEFPCTHEYVESTFRTENPFTPMIPSETDNDFFKLCNIFGPPSKFERWCCTIFKTSNLNAEYQNLNGNSLTFLGIRHSESRERQNYKRTQSHSKIGSQVNAMPIIE
;
A
#
# COMPACT_ATOMS: atom_id res chain seq x y z
N GLN A 1 -3.95 -1.47 26.24
CA GLN A 1 -3.28 -2.74 26.63
C GLN A 1 -4.29 -3.87 26.43
N LEU A 2 -4.30 -4.50 25.26
CA LEU A 2 -5.02 -5.75 25.01
C LEU A 2 -4.11 -6.90 25.47
N ASN A 3 -4.10 -7.14 26.77
CA ASN A 3 -3.53 -8.34 27.36
C ASN A 3 -4.55 -9.48 27.28
N ASN A 4 -4.76 -10.05 26.10
CA ASN A 4 -5.54 -11.26 25.95
C ASN A 4 -4.60 -12.44 25.69
N SER A 5 -3.97 -12.93 26.76
CA SER A 5 -3.20 -14.18 26.74
C SER A 5 -4.02 -15.41 26.29
N HIS A 6 -5.36 -15.30 26.28
CA HIS A 6 -6.28 -16.32 25.80
C HIS A 6 -6.42 -16.39 24.26
N ASP A 7 -6.10 -15.31 23.53
CA ASP A 7 -6.27 -15.27 22.08
C ASP A 7 -5.08 -15.89 21.31
N ILE A 8 -3.90 -15.92 21.91
CA ILE A 8 -2.69 -16.46 21.30
C ILE A 8 -2.80 -17.96 20.97
N PRO A 9 -3.29 -18.84 21.88
CA PRO A 9 -3.47 -20.26 21.55
C PRO A 9 -4.49 -20.48 20.42
N ARG A 10 -5.59 -19.71 20.44
CA ARG A 10 -6.64 -19.80 19.41
C ARG A 10 -6.13 -19.32 18.05
N LEU A 11 -5.37 -18.24 18.00
CA LEU A 11 -4.72 -17.76 16.79
C LEU A 11 -3.74 -18.78 16.23
N LYS A 12 -2.88 -19.38 17.07
CA LYS A 12 -1.95 -20.43 16.67
C LYS A 12 -2.68 -21.65 16.08
N MET A 13 -3.77 -22.07 16.71
CA MET A 13 -4.59 -23.18 16.23
C MET A 13 -5.21 -22.87 14.86
N TYR A 14 -5.71 -21.64 14.67
CA TYR A 14 -6.23 -21.17 13.38
C TYR A 14 -5.12 -21.13 12.31
N LEU A 15 -3.96 -20.59 12.62
CA LEU A 15 -2.82 -20.50 11.68
C LEU A 15 -2.36 -21.91 11.28
N ASN A 16 -2.22 -22.84 12.23
CA ASN A 16 -1.82 -24.22 11.93
C ASN A 16 -2.86 -24.94 11.05
N ALA A 17 -4.17 -24.75 11.33
CA ALA A 17 -5.24 -25.35 10.54
C ALA A 17 -5.31 -24.81 9.10
N ASN A 18 -4.82 -23.60 8.86
CA ASN A 18 -4.86 -22.95 7.55
C ASN A 18 -3.46 -22.79 6.91
N GLU A 19 -2.43 -23.37 7.49
CA GLU A 19 -1.04 -23.17 7.06
C GLU A 19 -0.83 -23.45 5.57
N GLN A 20 -1.36 -24.57 5.07
CA GLN A 20 -1.23 -24.92 3.67
C GLN A 20 -1.94 -23.93 2.75
N CYS A 21 -3.15 -23.54 3.08
CA CYS A 21 -3.93 -22.56 2.32
C CYS A 21 -3.22 -21.17 2.30
N LEU A 22 -2.70 -20.73 3.46
CA LEU A 22 -1.96 -19.46 3.56
C LEU A 22 -0.67 -19.49 2.72
N LYS A 23 0.04 -20.60 2.70
CA LYS A 23 1.23 -20.81 1.84
C LYS A 23 0.87 -20.75 0.36
N GLU A 24 -0.22 -21.38 -0.05
CA GLU A 24 -0.68 -21.37 -1.44
C GLU A 24 -1.04 -19.95 -1.90
N PHE A 25 -1.78 -19.18 -1.09
CA PHE A 25 -2.08 -17.77 -1.38
C PHE A 25 -0.82 -16.91 -1.45
N ASN A 26 0.11 -17.09 -0.52
CA ASN A 26 1.36 -16.34 -0.54
C ASN A 26 2.17 -16.62 -1.80
N ASN A 27 2.36 -17.90 -2.14
CA ASN A 27 3.09 -18.33 -3.32
C ASN A 27 2.45 -17.82 -4.62
N GLU A 28 1.12 -17.81 -4.69
CA GLU A 28 0.37 -17.28 -5.83
C GLU A 28 0.60 -15.76 -5.98
N ALA A 29 0.51 -15.01 -4.88
CA ALA A 29 0.74 -13.58 -4.88
C ALA A 29 2.19 -13.21 -5.22
N GLU A 30 3.17 -13.93 -4.68
CA GLU A 30 4.59 -13.76 -5.03
C GLU A 30 4.84 -14.03 -6.51
N LYS A 31 4.30 -15.14 -7.03
CA LYS A 31 4.41 -15.47 -8.44
C LYS A 31 3.79 -14.39 -9.33
N TYR A 32 2.60 -13.91 -8.98
CA TYR A 32 1.96 -12.82 -9.71
C TYR A 32 2.85 -11.56 -9.76
N ILE A 33 3.45 -11.17 -8.65
CA ILE A 33 4.35 -10.01 -8.57
C ILE A 33 5.56 -10.21 -9.46
N PHE A 34 6.21 -11.37 -9.36
CA PHE A 34 7.39 -11.69 -10.14
C PHE A 34 7.08 -11.68 -11.64
N ASP A 35 6.03 -12.38 -12.07
CA ASP A 35 5.62 -12.48 -13.47
C ASP A 35 5.26 -11.09 -14.05
N LEU A 36 4.57 -10.25 -13.27
CA LEU A 36 4.23 -8.88 -13.68
C LEU A 36 5.47 -8.00 -13.87
N VAL A 37 6.39 -8.00 -12.92
CA VAL A 37 7.63 -7.22 -13.03
C VAL A 37 8.48 -7.71 -14.19
N ASP A 38 8.59 -9.01 -14.38
CA ASP A 38 9.36 -9.61 -15.48
C ASP A 38 8.75 -9.29 -16.85
N SER A 39 7.41 -9.36 -17.00
CA SER A 39 6.73 -8.99 -18.24
C SER A 39 6.90 -7.50 -18.56
N LEU A 40 6.73 -6.61 -17.58
CA LEU A 40 6.95 -5.18 -17.80
C LEU A 40 8.39 -4.85 -18.20
N ARG A 41 9.38 -5.55 -17.65
CA ARG A 41 10.79 -5.39 -18.04
C ARG A 41 11.07 -5.85 -19.46
N LYS A 42 10.36 -6.87 -19.96
CA LYS A 42 10.56 -7.43 -21.31
C LYS A 42 9.77 -6.70 -22.38
N GLU A 43 8.57 -6.26 -22.07
CA GLU A 43 7.62 -5.72 -23.03
C GLU A 43 7.68 -4.19 -23.16
N SER A 44 8.23 -3.50 -22.15
CA SER A 44 8.28 -2.04 -22.11
C SER A 44 9.69 -1.51 -22.30
N GLU A 45 9.84 -0.50 -23.15
CA GLU A 45 11.06 0.31 -23.23
C GLU A 45 11.27 1.20 -21.99
N VAL A 46 10.22 1.34 -21.19
CA VAL A 46 10.21 2.18 -19.99
C VAL A 46 10.39 1.32 -18.74
N TYR A 47 11.32 1.73 -17.90
CA TYR A 47 11.52 1.09 -16.60
C TYR A 47 10.40 1.48 -15.61
N TYR A 48 9.78 0.47 -15.02
CA TYR A 48 8.82 0.63 -13.94
C TYR A 48 9.49 0.31 -12.58
N MET A 49 9.56 1.32 -11.71
CA MET A 49 10.12 1.14 -10.37
C MET A 49 9.07 0.49 -9.45
N PRO A 50 9.35 -0.68 -8.86
CA PRO A 50 8.47 -1.29 -7.87
C PRO A 50 8.38 -0.43 -6.61
N THR A 51 7.16 -0.08 -6.20
CA THR A 51 6.88 0.70 -4.98
C THR A 51 5.69 0.10 -4.24
N VAL A 52 5.58 0.37 -2.95
CA VAL A 52 4.42 -0.03 -2.13
C VAL A 52 3.72 1.21 -1.60
N SER A 53 2.41 1.31 -1.81
CA SER A 53 1.58 2.29 -1.10
C SER A 53 1.25 1.73 0.29
N PHE A 54 1.86 2.32 1.30
CA PHE A 54 1.79 1.84 2.68
C PHE A 54 0.91 2.76 3.52
N SER A 55 -0.06 2.21 4.21
CA SER A 55 -1.00 2.96 5.06
C SER A 55 -0.86 2.64 6.55
N GLY A 56 0.10 1.80 6.94
CA GLY A 56 0.20 1.28 8.31
C GLY A 56 -0.89 0.26 8.68
N GLY A 57 -1.82 -0.04 7.77
CA GLY A 57 -2.86 -1.03 7.98
C GLY A 57 -2.40 -2.47 7.68
N LYS A 58 -3.16 -3.46 8.17
CA LYS A 58 -2.84 -4.88 8.04
C LYS A 58 -2.60 -5.32 6.58
N ASP A 59 -3.45 -4.86 5.66
CA ASP A 59 -3.37 -5.29 4.25
C ASP A 59 -2.13 -4.71 3.56
N SER A 60 -1.79 -3.45 3.81
CA SER A 60 -0.56 -2.83 3.28
C SER A 60 0.72 -3.45 3.90
N THR A 61 0.67 -3.87 5.16
CA THR A 61 1.77 -4.59 5.82
C THR A 61 1.99 -5.97 5.19
N VAL A 62 0.93 -6.70 4.91
CA VAL A 62 1.01 -8.00 4.20
C VAL A 62 1.58 -7.81 2.80
N VAL A 63 1.08 -6.85 2.02
CA VAL A 63 1.60 -6.55 0.68
C VAL A 63 3.06 -6.13 0.72
N SER A 64 3.47 -5.29 1.68
CA SER A 64 4.87 -4.93 1.89
C SER A 64 5.76 -6.16 2.02
N ARG A 65 5.35 -7.13 2.82
CA ARG A 65 6.12 -8.36 3.02
C ARG A 65 6.18 -9.21 1.75
N ILE A 66 5.03 -9.48 1.13
CA ILE A 66 4.94 -10.31 -0.08
C ILE A 66 5.77 -9.72 -1.23
N VAL A 67 5.74 -8.38 -1.42
CA VAL A 67 6.51 -7.71 -2.49
C VAL A 67 8.01 -7.84 -2.25
N ARG A 68 8.47 -7.66 -1.01
CA ARG A 68 9.89 -7.81 -0.67
C ARG A 68 10.37 -9.25 -0.85
N ASP A 69 9.58 -10.22 -0.44
CA ASP A 69 9.89 -11.64 -0.59
C ASP A 69 9.90 -12.05 -2.08
N ALA A 70 8.90 -11.65 -2.86
CA ALA A 70 8.81 -11.93 -4.29
C ALA A 70 9.97 -11.35 -5.10
N LEU A 71 10.39 -10.13 -4.77
CA LEU A 71 11.48 -9.44 -5.48
C LEU A 71 12.85 -9.64 -4.83
N GLN A 72 12.91 -10.37 -3.73
CA GLN A 72 14.11 -10.64 -2.93
C GLN A 72 14.89 -9.35 -2.61
N SER A 73 14.16 -8.30 -2.25
CA SER A 73 14.74 -6.97 -2.00
C SER A 73 14.08 -6.28 -0.81
N GLU A 74 14.88 -5.86 0.14
CA GLU A 74 14.46 -5.01 1.25
C GLU A 74 14.43 -3.51 0.86
N SER A 75 15.00 -3.14 -0.29
CA SER A 75 15.14 -1.75 -0.75
C SER A 75 13.94 -1.25 -1.54
N ILE A 76 12.78 -1.90 -1.45
CA ILE A 76 11.55 -1.46 -2.11
C ILE A 76 11.04 -0.18 -1.44
N ILE A 77 10.82 0.88 -2.22
CA ILE A 77 10.34 2.16 -1.71
C ILE A 77 8.89 2.02 -1.25
N HIS A 78 8.63 2.45 -0.02
CA HIS A 78 7.29 2.53 0.55
C HIS A 78 6.86 3.99 0.66
N TYR A 79 5.69 4.32 0.14
CA TYR A 79 5.08 5.63 0.30
C TYR A 79 4.01 5.58 1.38
N PHE A 80 4.25 6.29 2.47
CA PHE A 80 3.27 6.50 3.54
C PHE A 80 2.57 7.84 3.32
N GLY A 81 1.30 7.81 2.93
CA GLY A 81 0.49 9.01 2.74
C GLY A 81 -0.05 9.52 4.07
N ASP A 82 0.64 10.48 4.67
CA ASP A 82 0.14 11.17 5.86
C ASP A 82 -0.92 12.19 5.45
N THR A 83 -2.15 11.93 5.89
CA THR A 83 -3.28 12.83 5.61
C THR A 83 -3.51 13.85 6.73
N THR A 84 -2.63 13.92 7.73
CA THR A 84 -2.77 14.69 8.96
C THR A 84 -3.97 14.29 9.85
N LEU A 85 -4.69 13.24 9.46
CA LEU A 85 -5.84 12.67 10.17
C LEU A 85 -5.64 11.22 10.60
N GLU A 86 -4.44 10.72 10.44
CA GLU A 86 -4.12 9.35 10.86
C GLU A 86 -4.22 9.23 12.38
N PHE A 87 -4.66 8.07 12.86
CA PHE A 87 -4.69 7.83 14.29
C PHE A 87 -3.27 7.84 14.88
N PRO A 88 -3.06 8.38 16.10
CA PRO A 88 -1.74 8.37 16.74
C PRO A 88 -1.08 7.00 16.77
N CYS A 89 -1.85 5.93 16.98
CA CYS A 89 -1.33 4.55 16.95
C CYS A 89 -0.84 4.12 15.56
N THR A 90 -1.35 4.70 14.46
CA THR A 90 -0.84 4.44 13.11
C THR A 90 0.54 5.05 12.94
N HIS A 91 0.74 6.31 13.36
CA HIS A 91 2.06 6.94 13.36
C HIS A 91 3.05 6.18 14.24
N GLU A 92 2.66 5.83 15.46
CA GLU A 92 3.49 5.05 16.36
C GLU A 92 3.90 3.71 15.73
N TYR A 93 2.97 3.01 15.08
CA TYR A 93 3.27 1.76 14.38
C TYR A 93 4.26 1.98 13.24
N VAL A 94 4.03 2.97 12.39
CA VAL A 94 4.90 3.25 11.23
C VAL A 94 6.30 3.64 11.67
N GLU A 95 6.42 4.58 12.61
CA GLU A 95 7.71 5.16 12.99
C GLU A 95 8.52 4.28 13.95
N SER A 96 7.86 3.65 14.93
CA SER A 96 8.57 2.88 15.95
C SER A 96 8.60 1.38 15.69
N THR A 97 7.52 0.80 15.16
CA THR A 97 7.45 -0.66 14.94
C THR A 97 7.92 -1.03 13.54
N PHE A 98 7.23 -0.52 12.51
CA PHE A 98 7.54 -0.95 11.13
C PHE A 98 8.96 -0.59 10.71
N ARG A 99 9.40 0.65 10.93
CA ARG A 99 10.78 1.07 10.59
C ARG A 99 11.85 0.33 11.39
N THR A 100 11.58 0.02 12.66
CA THR A 100 12.52 -0.72 13.50
C THR A 100 12.66 -2.18 13.04
N GLU A 101 11.56 -2.82 12.68
CA GLU A 101 11.55 -4.19 12.18
C GLU A 101 12.06 -4.32 10.74
N ASN A 102 12.02 -3.23 9.97
CA ASN A 102 12.41 -3.19 8.56
C ASN A 102 13.40 -2.04 8.27
N PRO A 103 14.61 -2.06 8.86
CA PRO A 103 15.53 -0.91 8.83
C PRO A 103 16.10 -0.62 7.43
N PHE A 104 16.04 -1.58 6.51
CA PHE A 104 16.54 -1.43 5.13
C PHE A 104 15.44 -1.08 4.12
N THR A 105 14.20 -0.94 4.59
CA THR A 105 13.06 -0.60 3.73
C THR A 105 12.88 0.93 3.70
N PRO A 106 13.15 1.59 2.56
CA PRO A 106 12.95 3.03 2.44
C PRO A 106 11.48 3.40 2.62
N MET A 107 11.18 4.30 3.57
CA MET A 107 9.85 4.85 3.81
C MET A 107 9.87 6.33 3.52
N ILE A 108 9.10 6.76 2.54
CA ILE A 108 8.97 8.17 2.17
C ILE A 108 7.61 8.65 2.68
N PRO A 109 7.58 9.53 3.67
CA PRO A 109 6.35 10.18 4.06
C PRO A 109 5.90 11.12 2.94
N SER A 110 4.68 10.97 2.49
CA SER A 110 4.04 11.89 1.55
C SER A 110 3.26 12.90 2.36
N GLU A 111 3.98 13.92 2.84
CA GLU A 111 3.43 14.96 3.72
C GLU A 111 2.87 16.13 2.91
N THR A 112 2.00 16.90 3.54
CA THR A 112 1.46 18.13 3.00
C THR A 112 1.55 19.25 4.03
N ASP A 113 1.90 20.43 3.59
CA ASP A 113 1.85 21.65 4.42
C ASP A 113 0.43 22.13 4.72
N ASN A 114 -0.57 21.46 4.13
CA ASN A 114 -1.97 21.81 4.29
C ASN A 114 -2.55 21.17 5.55
N ASP A 115 -3.22 21.96 6.35
CA ASP A 115 -4.01 21.49 7.49
C ASP A 115 -5.44 21.15 7.04
N PHE A 116 -5.90 19.94 7.35
CA PHE A 116 -7.22 19.47 6.95
C PHE A 116 -8.34 20.39 7.42
N PHE A 117 -8.30 20.85 8.68
CA PHE A 117 -9.37 21.69 9.24
C PHE A 117 -9.36 23.10 8.65
N LYS A 118 -8.18 23.64 8.33
CA LYS A 118 -8.11 24.89 7.57
C LYS A 118 -8.74 24.77 6.19
N LEU A 119 -8.48 23.66 5.49
CA LEU A 119 -9.10 23.42 4.18
C LEU A 119 -10.60 23.14 4.26
N CYS A 120 -11.10 22.55 5.34
CA CYS A 120 -12.55 22.45 5.59
C CYS A 120 -13.22 23.82 5.70
N ASN A 121 -12.54 24.82 6.25
CA ASN A 121 -13.07 26.19 6.32
C ASN A 121 -13.15 26.87 4.94
N ILE A 122 -12.33 26.44 3.98
CA ILE A 122 -12.26 27.01 2.62
C ILE A 122 -13.23 26.26 1.68
N PHE A 123 -13.16 24.92 1.67
CA PHE A 123 -13.89 24.08 0.72
C PHE A 123 -15.15 23.42 1.31
N GLY A 124 -15.38 23.57 2.61
CA GLY A 124 -16.36 22.78 3.34
C GLY A 124 -15.84 21.37 3.68
N PRO A 125 -16.56 20.62 4.55
CA PRO A 125 -16.21 19.25 4.87
C PRO A 125 -16.31 18.36 3.62
N PRO A 126 -15.37 17.40 3.42
CA PRO A 126 -15.42 16.53 2.26
C PRO A 126 -16.68 15.64 2.27
N SER A 127 -17.18 15.34 1.10
CA SER A 127 -18.36 14.49 0.93
C SER A 127 -18.08 13.31 0.00
N LYS A 128 -19.06 12.42 -0.15
CA LYS A 128 -18.97 11.32 -1.13
C LYS A 128 -18.78 11.82 -2.56
N PHE A 129 -19.34 12.97 -2.89
CA PHE A 129 -19.30 13.56 -4.23
C PHE A 129 -18.11 14.49 -4.41
N GLU A 130 -17.65 15.13 -3.35
CA GLU A 130 -16.57 16.12 -3.37
C GLU A 130 -15.43 15.70 -2.43
N ARG A 131 -14.56 14.85 -3.01
CA ARG A 131 -13.48 14.19 -2.27
C ARG A 131 -12.16 14.94 -2.42
N TRP A 132 -12.18 16.28 -2.21
CA TRP A 132 -10.99 17.11 -2.33
C TRP A 132 -9.84 16.64 -1.42
N CYS A 133 -10.16 16.08 -0.24
CA CYS A 133 -9.18 15.55 0.67
C CYS A 133 -8.32 14.43 0.05
N CYS A 134 -8.95 13.52 -0.73
CA CYS A 134 -8.20 12.47 -1.42
C CYS A 134 -7.24 13.04 -2.47
N THR A 135 -7.64 14.12 -3.13
CA THR A 135 -6.81 14.77 -4.15
C THR A 135 -5.63 15.50 -3.51
N ILE A 136 -5.88 16.32 -2.50
CA ILE A 136 -4.86 17.17 -1.88
C ILE A 136 -3.89 16.35 -1.02
N PHE A 137 -4.40 15.48 -0.14
CA PHE A 137 -3.56 14.78 0.84
C PHE A 137 -2.97 13.46 0.35
N LYS A 138 -3.51 12.86 -0.71
CA LYS A 138 -3.01 11.58 -1.24
C LYS A 138 -2.46 11.71 -2.65
N THR A 139 -3.32 12.08 -3.61
CA THR A 139 -2.95 11.97 -5.03
C THR A 139 -1.89 12.99 -5.44
N SER A 140 -2.01 14.26 -5.02
CA SER A 140 -1.04 15.31 -5.42
C SER A 140 0.34 15.08 -4.82
N ASN A 141 0.41 14.70 -3.55
CA ASN A 141 1.67 14.44 -2.88
C ASN A 141 2.38 13.22 -3.48
N LEU A 142 1.65 12.11 -3.67
CA LEU A 142 2.20 10.94 -4.35
C LEU A 142 2.67 11.25 -5.77
N ASN A 143 1.92 12.08 -6.51
CA ASN A 143 2.31 12.49 -7.85
C ASN A 143 3.61 13.30 -7.85
N ALA A 144 3.80 14.20 -6.88
CA ALA A 144 5.04 14.95 -6.73
C ALA A 144 6.23 14.02 -6.45
N GLU A 145 6.06 13.04 -5.54
CA GLU A 145 7.10 12.06 -5.25
C GLU A 145 7.44 11.19 -6.46
N TYR A 146 6.44 10.75 -7.24
CA TYR A 146 6.69 9.97 -8.46
C TYR A 146 7.37 10.77 -9.57
N GLN A 147 7.13 12.08 -9.67
CA GLN A 147 7.86 12.94 -10.61
C GLN A 147 9.35 13.06 -10.27
N ASN A 148 9.71 12.93 -8.99
CA ASN A 148 11.10 12.89 -8.53
C ASN A 148 11.79 11.56 -8.86
N LEU A 149 11.03 10.48 -9.11
CA LEU A 149 11.54 9.23 -9.62
C LEU A 149 11.70 9.37 -11.15
N ASN A 150 12.93 9.33 -11.65
CA ASN A 150 13.21 9.37 -13.09
C ASN A 150 12.64 8.14 -13.83
N GLY A 151 11.34 7.93 -13.79
CA GLY A 151 10.69 6.77 -14.40
C GLY A 151 9.23 6.61 -14.05
N ASN A 152 8.65 5.51 -14.52
CA ASN A 152 7.29 5.10 -14.18
C ASN A 152 7.29 4.27 -12.89
N SER A 153 6.19 4.29 -12.17
CA SER A 153 6.00 3.51 -10.95
C SER A 153 5.08 2.31 -11.16
N LEU A 154 5.49 1.14 -10.70
CA LEU A 154 4.63 0.00 -10.46
C LEU A 154 4.30 -0.04 -8.98
N THR A 155 3.10 0.43 -8.62
CA THR A 155 2.70 0.58 -7.22
C THR A 155 1.85 -0.60 -6.76
N PHE A 156 2.32 -1.29 -5.75
CA PHE A 156 1.59 -2.38 -5.10
C PHE A 156 0.66 -1.84 -4.01
N LEU A 157 -0.60 -2.27 -4.04
CA LEU A 157 -1.68 -1.79 -3.18
C LEU A 157 -2.31 -2.95 -2.40
N GLY A 158 -2.53 -2.73 -1.11
CA GLY A 158 -3.28 -3.65 -0.24
C GLY A 158 -4.79 -3.45 -0.38
N ILE A 159 -5.36 -3.78 -1.53
CA ILE A 159 -6.79 -3.67 -1.83
C ILE A 159 -7.38 -5.06 -2.02
N ARG A 160 -8.60 -5.28 -1.48
CA ARG A 160 -9.38 -6.51 -1.65
C ARG A 160 -10.77 -6.21 -2.21
N HIS A 161 -11.30 -7.13 -3.05
CA HIS A 161 -12.65 -7.04 -3.60
C HIS A 161 -13.73 -6.95 -2.51
N SER A 162 -13.53 -7.64 -1.39
CA SER A 162 -14.47 -7.68 -0.27
C SER A 162 -14.66 -6.35 0.48
N GLU A 163 -13.81 -5.34 0.25
CA GLU A 163 -13.86 -4.09 1.01
C GLU A 163 -14.98 -3.13 0.60
N SER A 164 -15.37 -3.13 -0.66
CA SER A 164 -16.48 -2.30 -1.13
C SER A 164 -17.01 -2.75 -2.50
N ARG A 165 -18.26 -2.34 -2.82
CA ARG A 165 -18.85 -2.61 -4.14
C ARG A 165 -18.07 -2.00 -5.30
N GLU A 166 -17.43 -0.87 -5.10
CA GLU A 166 -16.59 -0.22 -6.12
C GLU A 166 -15.35 -1.06 -6.40
N ARG A 167 -14.70 -1.59 -5.34
CA ARG A 167 -13.47 -2.39 -5.44
C ARG A 167 -13.69 -3.77 -6.04
N GLN A 168 -14.92 -4.30 -6.01
CA GLN A 168 -15.27 -5.55 -6.68
C GLN A 168 -15.03 -5.53 -8.19
N ASN A 169 -15.01 -4.34 -8.80
CA ASN A 169 -14.78 -4.17 -10.23
C ASN A 169 -13.33 -3.84 -10.60
N TYR A 170 -12.42 -3.77 -9.62
CA TYR A 170 -11.02 -3.47 -9.89
C TYR A 170 -10.34 -4.67 -10.54
N LYS A 171 -9.53 -4.38 -11.56
CA LYS A 171 -8.63 -5.39 -12.14
C LYS A 171 -7.41 -5.54 -11.25
N ARG A 172 -6.85 -6.73 -11.21
CA ARG A 172 -5.63 -7.02 -10.43
C ARG A 172 -4.46 -6.13 -10.83
N THR A 173 -4.36 -5.76 -12.11
CA THR A 173 -3.43 -4.75 -12.65
C THR A 173 -4.21 -3.71 -13.42
N GLN A 174 -3.95 -2.43 -13.19
CA GLN A 174 -4.59 -1.33 -13.91
C GLN A 174 -3.73 -0.06 -13.90
N SER A 175 -3.79 0.74 -14.98
CA SER A 175 -3.19 2.07 -15.01
C SER A 175 -3.89 3.00 -14.02
N HIS A 176 -3.14 3.89 -13.36
CA HIS A 176 -3.72 4.86 -12.46
C HIS A 176 -4.45 5.96 -13.26
N SER A 177 -5.69 6.27 -12.88
CA SER A 177 -6.53 7.22 -13.64
C SER A 177 -6.09 8.69 -13.56
N LYS A 178 -5.30 9.06 -12.55
CA LYS A 178 -4.89 10.45 -12.26
C LYS A 178 -3.37 10.66 -12.35
N ILE A 179 -2.58 9.60 -12.36
CA ILE A 179 -1.12 9.64 -12.43
C ILE A 179 -0.72 8.79 -13.63
N GLY A 180 -0.41 9.45 -14.75
CA GLY A 180 -0.21 8.77 -16.04
C GLY A 180 1.03 7.85 -16.10
N SER A 181 2.00 8.04 -15.21
CA SER A 181 3.22 7.23 -15.10
C SER A 181 3.11 6.08 -14.08
N GLN A 182 1.92 5.82 -13.57
CA GLN A 182 1.70 4.82 -12.52
C GLN A 182 0.83 3.66 -13.00
N VAL A 183 1.33 2.44 -12.79
CA VAL A 183 0.56 1.20 -12.87
C VAL A 183 0.32 0.68 -11.46
N ASN A 184 -0.93 0.38 -11.15
CA ASN A 184 -1.33 -0.22 -9.87
C ASN A 184 -1.44 -1.74 -10.00
N ALA A 185 -0.88 -2.44 -9.04
CA ALA A 185 -0.97 -3.90 -8.90
C ALA A 185 -1.50 -4.26 -7.51
N MET A 186 -2.43 -5.19 -7.45
CA MET A 186 -3.15 -5.59 -6.24
C MET A 186 -2.96 -7.09 -5.97
N PRO A 187 -1.86 -7.48 -5.32
CA PRO A 187 -1.49 -8.89 -5.15
C PRO A 187 -2.53 -9.72 -4.37
N ILE A 188 -3.24 -9.08 -3.45
CA ILE A 188 -4.18 -9.72 -2.51
C ILE A 188 -5.65 -9.35 -2.80
N ILE A 189 -5.99 -9.06 -4.06
CA ILE A 189 -7.30 -8.51 -4.41
C ILE A 189 -8.46 -9.50 -4.22
N GLU A 190 -8.20 -10.80 -4.28
CA GLU A 190 -9.19 -11.90 -4.19
C GLU A 190 -9.66 -12.20 -2.77
#